data_26927aeaea0450f9f53631dd806c0132
#
_entry.id   26927aeaea0450f9f53631dd806c0132
#
_cell.length_a   1.000
_cell.length_b   1.000
_cell.length_c   1.000
_cell.angle_alpha   90.00
_cell.angle_beta   90.00
_cell.angle_gamma   90.00
#
_symmetry.space_group_name_H-M   'P 1'
#
loop_
_entity.id
_entity.type
_entity.pdbx_description
1 polymer ?
#
loop_
_entity_poly.entity_id
_entity_poly.type
_entity_poly.pdbx_seq_one_letter_code
_entity_poly.pdbx_strand_id
1 'polypeptide(L)'
;MKKIIHITLLLTVVSGLLFSFSTQQKIQEGLIEFDITFLDLSPEMKQAEAMLPKKVSMYFKNENSRTEMPSGMGNTITINNSQKKEFYLLMDMMGQKTAIKQTEAEMKKQQEKSNIKDIKVEEINETKIIAGYKCKKAKLTYVLNGKTETVECFYTPDLPLLAQGNTAPGFDKIKGLMMEYSMNMGGIKAKIVATKVSAQKVNDTFFDIPSNYTLRTMQELESMGQD
;
A
#
# COMPACT_ATOMS: atom_id res chain seq x y z
N MET A 1 50.89 31.86 59.91
CA MET A 1 50.99 31.34 58.57
C MET A 1 49.75 30.53 58.31
N LYS A 2 48.74 31.12 57.60
CA LYS A 2 47.48 30.47 57.33
C LYS A 2 47.57 29.84 55.90
N LYS A 3 47.44 28.51 55.80
CA LYS A 3 47.34 27.80 54.50
C LYS A 3 45.92 27.92 53.99
N ILE A 4 45.76 28.56 52.85
CA ILE A 4 44.51 28.67 52.14
C ILE A 4 44.40 27.42 51.22
N ILE A 5 43.43 26.55 51.49
CA ILE A 5 43.13 25.38 50.69
C ILE A 5 42.13 25.85 49.66
N HIS A 6 42.54 25.82 48.37
CA HIS A 6 41.64 26.05 47.22
C HIS A 6 40.95 24.74 46.88
N ILE A 7 39.65 24.67 47.15
CA ILE A 7 38.80 23.60 46.70
C ILE A 7 38.31 23.97 45.30
N THR A 8 38.88 23.36 44.28
CA THR A 8 38.42 23.50 42.91
C THR A 8 37.22 22.57 42.70
N LEU A 9 36.03 23.15 42.63
CA LEU A 9 34.77 22.44 42.35
C LEU A 9 34.72 22.12 40.85
N LEU A 10 34.99 20.89 40.49
CA LEU A 10 34.88 20.39 39.12
C LEU A 10 33.40 20.11 38.78
N LEU A 11 32.76 21.07 38.11
CA LEU A 11 31.37 20.93 37.62
C LEU A 11 31.36 20.07 36.37
N THR A 12 31.15 18.77 36.51
CA THR A 12 30.91 17.86 35.38
C THR A 12 29.50 18.09 34.85
N VAL A 13 29.38 18.80 33.73
CA VAL A 13 28.15 18.92 32.95
C VAL A 13 27.92 17.57 32.26
N VAL A 14 27.11 16.73 32.86
CA VAL A 14 26.57 15.54 32.20
C VAL A 14 25.49 16.00 31.21
N SER A 15 25.88 16.21 29.95
CA SER A 15 24.96 16.41 28.87
C SER A 15 24.19 15.10 28.63
N GLY A 16 23.08 14.93 29.34
CA GLY A 16 22.13 13.85 29.08
C GLY A 16 21.57 14.04 27.71
N LEU A 17 22.05 13.26 26.72
CA LEU A 17 21.38 13.03 25.47
C LEU A 17 20.05 12.37 25.81
N LEU A 18 19.02 13.17 26.01
CA LEU A 18 17.64 12.72 26.01
C LEU A 18 17.31 12.20 24.60
N PHE A 19 17.59 10.93 24.38
CA PHE A 19 16.93 10.21 23.29
C PHE A 19 15.44 10.25 23.61
N SER A 20 14.76 11.28 23.09
CA SER A 20 13.31 11.29 23.04
C SER A 20 12.89 10.10 22.18
N PHE A 21 12.59 8.98 22.81
CA PHE A 21 11.78 7.95 22.19
C PHE A 21 10.40 8.60 21.95
N SER A 22 10.27 9.27 20.81
CA SER A 22 8.96 9.65 20.32
C SER A 22 8.18 8.35 20.13
N THR A 23 7.27 8.05 21.03
CA THR A 23 6.25 7.04 20.79
C THR A 23 5.50 7.52 19.56
N GLN A 24 5.77 6.86 18.41
CA GLN A 24 5.16 7.21 17.15
C GLN A 24 3.65 7.09 17.33
N GLN A 25 2.96 8.23 17.40
CA GLN A 25 1.52 8.26 17.60
C GLN A 25 0.87 7.52 16.43
N LYS A 26 0.02 6.54 16.73
CA LYS A 26 -0.64 5.74 15.69
C LYS A 26 -1.48 6.65 14.81
N ILE A 27 -1.06 6.83 13.57
CA ILE A 27 -1.74 7.69 12.58
C ILE A 27 -3.04 7.00 12.19
N GLN A 28 -4.18 7.68 12.35
CA GLN A 28 -5.51 7.16 11.98
C GLN A 28 -5.98 7.67 10.62
N GLU A 29 -5.43 8.79 10.14
CA GLU A 29 -5.74 9.35 8.82
C GLU A 29 -4.50 10.00 8.21
N GLY A 30 -4.35 9.90 6.91
CA GLY A 30 -3.17 10.42 6.23
C GLY A 30 -3.03 10.03 4.78
N LEU A 31 -1.80 10.22 4.29
CA LEU A 31 -1.36 9.88 2.95
C LEU A 31 -0.08 9.04 3.03
N ILE A 32 -0.02 7.98 2.24
CA ILE A 32 1.18 7.20 1.99
C ILE A 32 1.49 7.29 0.51
N GLU A 33 2.71 7.68 0.18
CA GLU A 33 3.21 7.75 -1.19
C GLU A 33 4.14 6.57 -1.46
N PHE A 34 3.97 5.94 -2.60
CA PHE A 34 4.81 4.82 -3.05
C PHE A 34 5.39 5.12 -4.42
N ASP A 35 6.60 4.65 -4.65
CA ASP A 35 7.20 4.58 -5.97
C ASP A 35 7.05 3.17 -6.55
N ILE A 36 6.82 3.10 -7.86
CA ILE A 36 6.74 1.86 -8.64
C ILE A 36 8.00 1.78 -9.50
N THR A 37 8.68 0.64 -9.43
CA THR A 37 9.78 0.29 -10.32
C THR A 37 9.43 -0.99 -11.05
N PHE A 38 9.37 -0.94 -12.37
CA PHE A 38 9.17 -2.12 -13.20
C PHE A 38 10.48 -2.87 -13.38
N LEU A 39 10.43 -4.19 -13.23
CA LEU A 39 11.57 -5.09 -13.35
C LEU A 39 11.45 -5.86 -14.67
N ASP A 40 12.57 -6.09 -15.35
CA ASP A 40 12.66 -6.94 -16.53
C ASP A 40 11.71 -6.51 -17.69
N LEU A 41 11.64 -5.18 -17.96
CA LEU A 41 10.91 -4.66 -19.11
C LEU A 41 11.51 -5.17 -20.44
N SER A 42 10.67 -5.73 -21.31
CA SER A 42 11.08 -6.05 -22.68
C SER A 42 11.49 -4.78 -23.45
N PRO A 43 12.25 -4.87 -24.56
CA PRO A 43 12.63 -3.70 -25.35
C PRO A 43 11.41 -2.87 -25.81
N GLU A 44 10.31 -3.52 -26.19
CA GLU A 44 9.05 -2.89 -26.59
C GLU A 44 8.42 -2.14 -25.43
N MET A 45 8.37 -2.77 -24.26
CA MET A 45 7.81 -2.15 -23.04
C MET A 45 8.66 -0.98 -22.55
N LYS A 46 9.98 -0.99 -22.75
CA LYS A 46 10.84 0.17 -22.44
C LYS A 46 10.48 1.40 -23.26
N GLN A 47 10.06 1.23 -24.52
CA GLN A 47 9.60 2.35 -25.36
C GLN A 47 8.30 2.96 -24.82
N ALA A 48 7.45 2.14 -24.20
CA ALA A 48 6.19 2.56 -23.59
C ALA A 48 6.32 2.89 -22.08
N GLU A 49 7.51 2.89 -21.50
CA GLU A 49 7.72 3.09 -20.07
C GLU A 49 7.12 4.39 -19.52
N ALA A 50 7.07 5.44 -20.35
CA ALA A 50 6.44 6.71 -20.00
C ALA A 50 4.93 6.59 -19.77
N MET A 51 4.29 5.57 -20.33
CA MET A 51 2.86 5.28 -20.14
C MET A 51 2.56 4.47 -18.89
N LEU A 52 3.57 3.85 -18.28
CA LEU A 52 3.40 3.05 -17.08
C LEU A 52 3.27 3.94 -15.83
N PRO A 53 2.50 3.50 -14.82
CA PRO A 53 2.41 4.24 -13.56
C PRO A 53 3.74 4.20 -12.82
N LYS A 54 4.18 5.33 -12.28
CA LYS A 54 5.43 5.45 -11.52
C LYS A 54 5.22 5.69 -10.04
N LYS A 55 4.00 6.08 -9.66
CA LYS A 55 3.66 6.45 -8.28
C LYS A 55 2.29 5.91 -7.89
N VAL A 56 2.14 5.67 -6.60
CA VAL A 56 0.86 5.39 -5.96
C VAL A 56 0.69 6.34 -4.80
N SER A 57 -0.49 6.95 -4.68
CA SER A 57 -0.89 7.75 -3.52
C SER A 57 -2.04 7.06 -2.81
N MET A 58 -1.84 6.66 -1.56
CA MET A 58 -2.86 6.01 -0.74
C MET A 58 -3.31 6.95 0.37
N TYR A 59 -4.52 7.48 0.26
CA TYR A 59 -5.20 8.22 1.30
C TYR A 59 -5.95 7.24 2.19
N PHE A 60 -5.93 7.48 3.50
CA PHE A 60 -6.64 6.62 4.44
C PHE A 60 -7.24 7.41 5.60
N LYS A 61 -8.32 6.88 6.14
CA LYS A 61 -8.94 7.34 7.38
C LYS A 61 -9.62 6.16 8.06
N ASN A 62 -9.09 5.78 9.22
CA ASN A 62 -9.44 4.52 9.88
C ASN A 62 -9.24 3.31 8.94
N GLU A 63 -10.29 2.57 8.62
CA GLU A 63 -10.25 1.42 7.72
C GLU A 63 -10.61 1.77 6.26
N ASN A 64 -11.01 3.01 6.01
CA ASN A 64 -11.27 3.48 4.65
C ASN A 64 -9.96 3.78 3.94
N SER A 65 -9.87 3.43 2.66
CA SER A 65 -8.72 3.79 1.83
C SER A 65 -9.13 4.18 0.41
N ARG A 66 -8.36 5.10 -0.15
CA ARG A 66 -8.41 5.50 -1.56
C ARG A 66 -7.00 5.47 -2.11
N THR A 67 -6.77 4.65 -3.11
CA THR A 67 -5.47 4.52 -3.77
C THR A 67 -5.57 5.06 -5.18
N GLU A 68 -4.71 6.00 -5.53
CA GLU A 68 -4.63 6.62 -6.85
C GLU A 68 -3.33 6.23 -7.53
N MET A 69 -3.42 5.79 -8.78
CA MET A 69 -2.29 5.34 -9.59
C MET A 69 -2.37 6.00 -10.97
N PRO A 70 -1.84 7.21 -11.11
CA PRO A 70 -1.78 7.90 -12.39
C PRO A 70 -0.76 7.26 -13.33
N SER A 71 -1.08 7.24 -14.61
CA SER A 71 -0.23 6.74 -15.70
C SER A 71 -0.34 7.64 -16.93
N GLY A 72 0.48 7.41 -17.94
CA GLY A 72 0.38 8.13 -19.22
C GLY A 72 -0.91 7.84 -20.00
N MET A 73 -1.64 6.76 -19.65
CA MET A 73 -2.92 6.41 -20.27
C MET A 73 -4.13 6.94 -19.50
N GLY A 74 -3.94 7.43 -18.27
CA GLY A 74 -5.04 7.88 -17.43
C GLY A 74 -4.79 7.61 -15.96
N ASN A 75 -5.85 7.58 -15.16
CA ASN A 75 -5.77 7.35 -13.73
C ASN A 75 -6.64 6.16 -13.31
N THR A 76 -6.05 5.26 -12.54
CA THR A 76 -6.78 4.18 -11.87
C THR A 76 -6.90 4.51 -10.40
N ILE A 77 -8.12 4.44 -9.86
CA ILE A 77 -8.40 4.72 -8.46
C ILE A 77 -9.13 3.52 -7.86
N THR A 78 -8.67 3.04 -6.73
CA THR A 78 -9.42 2.07 -5.93
C THR A 78 -9.89 2.72 -4.64
N ILE A 79 -11.13 2.49 -4.28
CA ILE A 79 -11.72 2.99 -3.02
C ILE A 79 -12.25 1.77 -2.25
N ASN A 80 -11.77 1.63 -1.01
CA ASN A 80 -12.36 0.72 -0.04
C ASN A 80 -13.13 1.54 0.99
N ASN A 81 -14.44 1.41 0.98
CA ASN A 81 -15.33 2.02 1.97
C ASN A 81 -15.78 0.94 2.96
N SER A 82 -15.05 0.79 4.06
CA SER A 82 -15.29 -0.23 5.07
C SER A 82 -16.66 -0.07 5.76
N GLN A 83 -17.14 1.17 5.90
CA GLN A 83 -18.43 1.46 6.51
C GLN A 83 -19.60 0.97 5.65
N LYS A 84 -19.49 1.14 4.34
CA LYS A 84 -20.49 0.67 3.36
C LYS A 84 -20.26 -0.79 2.96
N LYS A 85 -19.11 -1.39 3.30
CA LYS A 85 -18.65 -2.71 2.84
C LYS A 85 -18.63 -2.78 1.31
N GLU A 86 -18.15 -1.74 0.69
CA GLU A 86 -18.13 -1.57 -0.75
C GLU A 86 -16.71 -1.26 -1.23
N PHE A 87 -16.37 -1.85 -2.34
CA PHE A 87 -15.14 -1.60 -3.06
C PHE A 87 -15.46 -1.00 -4.42
N TYR A 88 -14.71 0.00 -4.83
CA TYR A 88 -14.87 0.65 -6.11
C TYR A 88 -13.56 0.68 -6.87
N LEU A 89 -13.61 0.32 -8.14
CA LEU A 89 -12.53 0.52 -9.10
C LEU A 89 -12.96 1.62 -10.07
N LEU A 90 -12.27 2.75 -10.07
CA LEU A 90 -12.52 3.88 -10.95
C LEU A 90 -11.40 3.93 -11.98
N MET A 91 -11.78 4.09 -13.22
CA MET A 91 -10.86 4.24 -14.35
C MET A 91 -11.21 5.54 -15.09
N ASP A 92 -10.21 6.41 -15.24
CA ASP A 92 -10.26 7.58 -16.12
C ASP A 92 -9.28 7.34 -17.25
N MET A 93 -9.77 6.85 -18.37
CA MET A 93 -8.97 6.49 -19.53
C MET A 93 -9.35 7.39 -20.70
N MET A 94 -8.43 8.25 -21.13
CA MET A 94 -8.63 9.19 -22.24
C MET A 94 -9.92 10.06 -22.09
N GLY A 95 -10.24 10.42 -20.84
CA GLY A 95 -11.42 11.23 -20.51
C GLY A 95 -12.74 10.44 -20.32
N GLN A 96 -12.73 9.13 -20.58
CA GLN A 96 -13.85 8.26 -20.22
C GLN A 96 -13.72 7.80 -18.77
N LYS A 97 -14.70 8.20 -17.95
CA LYS A 97 -14.72 7.95 -16.50
C LYS A 97 -15.73 6.88 -16.15
N THR A 98 -15.24 5.72 -15.78
CA THR A 98 -16.05 4.57 -15.38
C THR A 98 -15.72 4.17 -13.95
N ALA A 99 -16.74 3.95 -13.13
CA ALA A 99 -16.63 3.38 -11.80
C ALA A 99 -17.29 2.00 -11.77
N ILE A 100 -16.58 1.02 -11.26
CA ILE A 100 -17.07 -0.34 -11.09
C ILE A 100 -17.27 -0.56 -9.61
N LYS A 101 -18.49 -0.91 -9.23
CA LYS A 101 -18.81 -1.28 -7.85
C LYS A 101 -18.67 -2.79 -7.68
N GLN A 102 -18.01 -3.20 -6.61
CA GLN A 102 -17.94 -4.57 -6.14
C GLN A 102 -18.35 -4.64 -4.67
N THR A 103 -19.18 -5.60 -4.33
CA THR A 103 -19.51 -5.93 -2.95
C THR A 103 -18.48 -6.90 -2.38
N GLU A 104 -18.40 -6.97 -1.04
CA GLU A 104 -17.55 -7.96 -0.36
C GLU A 104 -17.88 -9.41 -0.80
N ALA A 105 -19.18 -9.70 -1.02
CA ALA A 105 -19.64 -11.01 -1.47
C ALA A 105 -19.15 -11.33 -2.91
N GLU A 106 -19.16 -10.34 -3.81
CA GLU A 106 -18.66 -10.51 -5.18
C GLU A 106 -17.15 -10.69 -5.20
N MET A 107 -16.39 -9.92 -4.40
CA MET A 107 -14.95 -10.09 -4.27
C MET A 107 -14.59 -11.47 -3.73
N LYS A 108 -15.30 -11.94 -2.70
CA LYS A 108 -15.10 -13.29 -2.16
C LYS A 108 -15.39 -14.37 -3.20
N LYS A 109 -16.48 -14.25 -3.94
CA LYS A 109 -16.82 -15.17 -5.03
C LYS A 109 -15.74 -15.18 -6.13
N GLN A 110 -15.19 -14.01 -6.46
CA GLN A 110 -14.09 -13.90 -7.43
C GLN A 110 -12.80 -14.54 -6.89
N GLN A 111 -12.50 -14.35 -5.61
CA GLN A 111 -11.37 -14.98 -4.95
C GLN A 111 -11.50 -16.52 -4.91
N GLU A 112 -12.71 -17.05 -4.66
CA GLU A 112 -12.99 -18.49 -4.69
C GLU A 112 -12.82 -19.09 -6.09
N LYS A 113 -13.11 -18.32 -7.14
CA LYS A 113 -12.86 -18.71 -8.53
C LYS A 113 -11.39 -18.64 -8.94
N SER A 114 -10.58 -17.88 -8.21
CA SER A 114 -9.14 -17.87 -8.44
C SER A 114 -8.58 -19.23 -8.03
N ASN A 115 -7.84 -19.90 -8.89
CA ASN A 115 -7.22 -21.20 -8.62
C ASN A 115 -6.03 -21.09 -7.65
N ILE A 116 -6.19 -20.27 -6.58
CA ILE A 116 -5.16 -20.04 -5.60
C ILE A 116 -5.43 -20.91 -4.38
N LYS A 117 -4.41 -21.70 -4.01
CA LYS A 117 -4.47 -22.68 -2.92
C LYS A 117 -3.21 -22.61 -2.06
N ASP A 118 -3.26 -23.27 -0.90
CA ASP A 118 -2.09 -23.52 -0.05
C ASP A 118 -1.33 -22.27 0.37
N ILE A 119 -2.09 -21.21 0.71
CA ILE A 119 -1.53 -19.92 1.12
C ILE A 119 -0.86 -20.04 2.49
N LYS A 120 0.46 -19.79 2.53
CA LYS A 120 1.29 -19.77 3.74
C LYS A 120 1.97 -18.42 3.87
N VAL A 121 2.03 -17.90 5.10
CA VAL A 121 2.78 -16.69 5.45
C VAL A 121 3.80 -17.07 6.50
N GLU A 122 5.07 -16.76 6.24
CA GLU A 122 6.20 -16.98 7.14
C GLU A 122 6.82 -15.62 7.48
N GLU A 123 6.94 -15.29 8.77
CA GLU A 123 7.74 -14.14 9.20
C GLU A 123 9.23 -14.52 9.10
N ILE A 124 10.00 -13.65 8.45
CA ILE A 124 11.46 -13.80 8.33
C ILE A 124 12.09 -12.86 9.34
N ASN A 125 13.14 -13.34 10.04
CA ASN A 125 13.88 -12.53 11.02
C ASN A 125 14.79 -11.51 10.34
N GLU A 126 14.15 -10.59 9.60
CA GLU A 126 14.79 -9.48 8.91
C GLU A 126 13.93 -8.22 9.12
N THR A 127 14.57 -7.09 9.36
CA THR A 127 13.89 -5.80 9.52
C THR A 127 14.56 -4.73 8.69
N LYS A 128 13.76 -3.75 8.24
CA LYS A 128 14.20 -2.61 7.44
C LYS A 128 13.45 -1.35 7.85
N ILE A 129 14.08 -0.20 7.79
CA ILE A 129 13.39 1.09 7.94
C ILE A 129 12.93 1.55 6.56
N ILE A 130 11.62 1.77 6.41
CA ILE A 130 11.01 2.26 5.17
C ILE A 130 10.10 3.44 5.52
N ALA A 131 10.29 4.58 4.87
CA ALA A 131 9.55 5.81 5.14
C ALA A 131 9.45 6.17 6.65
N GLY A 132 10.51 5.89 7.43
CA GLY A 132 10.57 6.15 8.87
C GLY A 132 9.96 5.07 9.77
N TYR A 133 9.37 4.01 9.21
CA TYR A 133 8.76 2.91 9.97
C TYR A 133 9.66 1.68 10.01
N LYS A 134 9.72 1.04 11.18
CA LYS A 134 10.36 -0.27 11.30
C LYS A 134 9.46 -1.34 10.70
N CYS A 135 9.91 -1.95 9.62
CA CYS A 135 9.20 -2.98 8.90
C CYS A 135 9.81 -4.35 9.17
N LYS A 136 8.96 -5.35 9.27
CA LYS A 136 9.33 -6.77 9.35
C LYS A 136 9.18 -7.40 7.97
N LYS A 137 10.01 -8.39 7.68
CA LYS A 137 9.91 -9.15 6.44
C LYS A 137 8.95 -10.32 6.59
N ALA A 138 8.12 -10.53 5.59
CA ALA A 138 7.30 -11.73 5.45
C ALA A 138 7.46 -12.34 4.06
N LYS A 139 7.32 -13.65 3.99
CA LYS A 139 7.30 -14.44 2.77
C LYS A 139 5.92 -15.09 2.64
N LEU A 140 5.25 -14.78 1.56
CA LEU A 140 3.98 -15.36 1.17
C LEU A 140 4.24 -16.41 0.10
N THR A 141 3.77 -17.63 0.31
CA THR A 141 3.82 -18.72 -0.66
C THR A 141 2.41 -19.20 -0.93
N TYR A 142 2.05 -19.39 -2.20
CA TYR A 142 0.76 -19.91 -2.62
C TYR A 142 0.90 -20.71 -3.91
N VAL A 143 -0.10 -21.55 -4.22
CA VAL A 143 -0.17 -22.28 -5.47
C VAL A 143 -1.18 -21.59 -6.38
N LEU A 144 -0.75 -21.17 -7.56
CA LEU A 144 -1.58 -20.60 -8.62
C LEU A 144 -1.48 -21.45 -9.87
N ASN A 145 -2.62 -22.00 -10.33
CA ASN A 145 -2.65 -22.87 -11.51
C ASN A 145 -1.63 -24.03 -11.47
N GLY A 146 -1.45 -24.63 -10.28
CA GLY A 146 -0.51 -25.73 -10.07
C GLY A 146 0.96 -25.33 -9.94
N LYS A 147 1.30 -24.05 -10.03
CA LYS A 147 2.67 -23.54 -9.81
C LYS A 147 2.77 -22.87 -8.45
N THR A 148 3.88 -23.13 -7.77
CA THR A 148 4.19 -22.45 -6.51
C THR A 148 4.74 -21.07 -6.81
N GLU A 149 4.05 -20.05 -6.31
CA GLU A 149 4.46 -18.64 -6.36
C GLU A 149 4.92 -18.17 -4.99
N THR A 150 5.90 -17.28 -4.98
CA THR A 150 6.45 -16.71 -3.76
C THR A 150 6.59 -15.21 -3.89
N VAL A 151 6.09 -14.48 -2.89
CA VAL A 151 6.21 -13.03 -2.80
C VAL A 151 6.81 -12.68 -1.44
N GLU A 152 7.85 -11.87 -1.44
CA GLU A 152 8.41 -11.28 -0.23
C GLU A 152 7.92 -9.85 -0.09
N CYS A 153 7.64 -9.44 1.15
CA CYS A 153 7.27 -8.07 1.46
C CYS A 153 7.89 -7.62 2.78
N PHE A 154 8.02 -6.31 2.94
CA PHE A 154 8.24 -5.66 4.22
C PHE A 154 6.96 -4.95 4.64
N TYR A 155 6.51 -5.18 5.86
CA TYR A 155 5.30 -4.61 6.41
C TYR A 155 5.51 -4.02 7.80
N THR A 156 4.69 -3.07 8.19
CA THR A 156 4.69 -2.49 9.52
C THR A 156 3.32 -2.65 10.21
N PRO A 157 3.29 -3.08 11.49
CA PRO A 157 2.06 -3.10 12.28
C PRO A 157 1.69 -1.71 12.85
N ASP A 158 2.56 -0.71 12.71
CA ASP A 158 2.40 0.62 13.31
C ASP A 158 1.44 1.52 12.51
N LEU A 159 1.05 1.09 11.31
CA LEU A 159 0.04 1.74 10.47
C LEU A 159 -1.25 0.90 10.42
N PRO A 160 -2.42 1.52 10.15
CA PRO A 160 -3.67 0.77 10.00
C PRO A 160 -3.56 -0.31 8.94
N LEU A 161 -4.21 -1.46 9.18
CA LEU A 161 -4.38 -2.48 8.15
C LEU A 161 -5.40 -1.96 7.13
N LEU A 162 -4.91 -1.59 5.96
CA LEU A 162 -5.73 -1.06 4.87
C LEU A 162 -5.91 -2.13 3.80
N ALA A 163 -7.07 -2.16 3.16
CA ALA A 163 -7.25 -2.93 1.96
C ALA A 163 -6.35 -2.34 0.85
N GLN A 164 -5.24 -3.02 0.56
CA GLN A 164 -4.27 -2.58 -0.46
C GLN A 164 -4.65 -3.11 -1.84
N GLY A 165 -5.87 -2.80 -2.30
CA GLY A 165 -6.33 -3.11 -3.66
C GLY A 165 -6.32 -4.61 -3.99
N ASN A 166 -6.20 -4.93 -5.28
CA ASN A 166 -6.07 -6.30 -5.78
C ASN A 166 -4.67 -6.87 -5.51
N THR A 167 -4.24 -6.88 -4.26
CA THR A 167 -3.03 -7.58 -3.86
C THR A 167 -3.24 -9.07 -3.97
N ALA A 168 -2.15 -9.82 -4.17
CA ALA A 168 -2.23 -11.27 -4.29
C ALA A 168 -2.95 -11.87 -3.07
N PRO A 169 -3.79 -12.91 -3.26
CA PRO A 169 -4.49 -13.58 -2.19
C PRO A 169 -3.53 -14.01 -1.07
N GLY A 170 -3.96 -13.81 0.18
CA GLY A 170 -3.17 -14.14 1.36
C GLY A 170 -2.42 -12.96 1.97
N PHE A 171 -2.35 -11.81 1.30
CA PHE A 171 -1.82 -10.59 1.92
C PHE A 171 -2.70 -10.10 3.09
N ASP A 172 -3.97 -10.49 3.12
CA ASP A 172 -4.87 -10.33 4.27
C ASP A 172 -4.38 -11.05 5.54
N LYS A 173 -3.52 -12.05 5.39
CA LYS A 173 -2.87 -12.75 6.50
C LYS A 173 -1.66 -12.02 7.08
N ILE A 174 -1.15 -11.00 6.40
CA ILE A 174 -0.05 -10.16 6.89
C ILE A 174 -0.62 -9.14 7.87
N LYS A 175 -0.15 -9.16 9.11
CA LYS A 175 -0.67 -8.31 10.19
C LYS A 175 -0.04 -6.92 10.19
N GLY A 176 -0.26 -6.16 9.12
CA GLY A 176 0.26 -4.81 8.98
C GLY A 176 0.18 -4.29 7.55
N LEU A 177 0.52 -3.01 7.38
CA LEU A 177 0.57 -2.37 6.07
C LEU A 177 1.86 -2.74 5.35
N MET A 178 1.76 -3.21 4.11
CA MET A 178 2.93 -3.48 3.27
C MET A 178 3.56 -2.17 2.83
N MET A 179 4.85 -2.03 3.13
CA MET A 179 5.66 -0.85 2.81
C MET A 179 6.61 -1.09 1.63
N GLU A 180 6.97 -2.34 1.37
CA GLU A 180 7.73 -2.76 0.18
C GLU A 180 7.24 -4.16 -0.22
N TYR A 181 6.88 -4.33 -1.48
CA TYR A 181 6.45 -5.62 -2.04
C TYR A 181 6.60 -5.64 -3.56
N SER A 182 6.57 -6.84 -4.12
CA SER A 182 6.53 -7.01 -5.57
C SER A 182 5.21 -7.65 -5.99
N MET A 183 4.70 -7.24 -7.14
CA MET A 183 3.51 -7.82 -7.74
C MET A 183 3.62 -7.84 -9.27
N ASN A 184 2.78 -8.64 -9.91
CA ASN A 184 2.63 -8.62 -11.36
C ASN A 184 1.57 -7.57 -11.75
N MET A 185 1.95 -6.64 -12.60
CA MET A 185 1.09 -5.59 -13.14
C MET A 185 1.00 -5.75 -14.65
N GLY A 186 -0.11 -6.34 -15.14
CA GLY A 186 -0.32 -6.54 -16.57
C GLY A 186 0.75 -7.43 -17.25
N GLY A 187 1.25 -8.46 -16.54
CA GLY A 187 2.29 -9.36 -17.05
C GLY A 187 3.74 -8.90 -16.74
N ILE A 188 3.92 -7.71 -16.18
CA ILE A 188 5.23 -7.14 -15.84
C ILE A 188 5.42 -7.17 -14.33
N LYS A 189 6.57 -7.64 -13.87
CA LYS A 189 6.92 -7.60 -12.46
C LYS A 189 7.23 -6.18 -12.04
N ALA A 190 6.54 -5.70 -11.03
CA ALA A 190 6.77 -4.38 -10.44
C ALA A 190 7.14 -4.50 -8.97
N LYS A 191 8.06 -3.65 -8.52
CA LYS A 191 8.41 -3.43 -7.12
C LYS A 191 7.79 -2.12 -6.67
N ILE A 192 7.08 -2.14 -5.55
CA ILE A 192 6.37 -1.01 -4.96
C ILE A 192 6.98 -0.74 -3.59
N VAL A 193 7.41 0.50 -3.35
CA VAL A 193 8.10 0.90 -2.12
C VAL A 193 7.51 2.19 -1.59
N ALA A 194 7.11 2.20 -0.32
CA ALA A 194 6.66 3.41 0.35
C ALA A 194 7.84 4.39 0.52
N THR A 195 7.64 5.62 0.08
CA THR A 195 8.65 6.68 0.14
C THR A 195 8.34 7.71 1.20
N LYS A 196 7.05 7.90 1.52
CA LYS A 196 6.62 8.89 2.50
C LYS A 196 5.32 8.47 3.18
N VAL A 197 5.21 8.77 4.47
CA VAL A 197 3.97 8.68 5.25
C VAL A 197 3.73 10.05 5.89
N SER A 198 2.55 10.61 5.67
CA SER A 198 2.17 11.93 6.18
C SER A 198 0.85 11.85 6.94
N ALA A 199 0.86 12.22 8.21
CA ALA A 199 -0.37 12.45 8.95
C ALA A 199 -1.03 13.73 8.42
N GLN A 200 -2.23 13.62 7.92
CA GLN A 200 -3.03 14.77 7.45
C GLN A 200 -4.51 14.45 7.53
N LYS A 201 -5.34 15.47 7.66
CA LYS A 201 -6.79 15.30 7.62
C LYS A 201 -7.25 14.86 6.23
N VAL A 202 -8.12 13.85 6.19
CA VAL A 202 -8.73 13.34 4.97
C VAL A 202 -10.25 13.50 5.09
N ASN A 203 -10.87 14.20 4.12
CA ASN A 203 -12.32 14.37 4.11
C ASN A 203 -13.01 13.03 3.80
N ASP A 204 -14.13 12.75 4.46
CA ASP A 204 -14.88 11.50 4.27
C ASP A 204 -15.40 11.37 2.83
N THR A 205 -15.70 12.47 2.16
CA THR A 205 -16.10 12.48 0.74
C THR A 205 -15.01 11.96 -0.21
N PHE A 206 -13.77 11.86 0.26
CA PHE A 206 -12.68 11.27 -0.52
C PHE A 206 -12.89 9.78 -0.80
N PHE A 207 -13.70 9.12 0.04
CA PHE A 207 -14.04 7.70 -0.07
C PHE A 207 -15.38 7.46 -0.78
N ASP A 208 -15.93 8.48 -1.40
CA ASP A 208 -17.10 8.38 -2.28
C ASP A 208 -16.71 8.41 -3.75
N ILE A 209 -17.58 7.89 -4.61
CA ILE A 209 -17.41 7.98 -6.07
C ILE A 209 -17.67 9.43 -6.50
N PRO A 210 -16.73 10.08 -7.23
CA PRO A 210 -17.00 11.40 -7.79
C PRO A 210 -18.19 11.35 -8.78
N SER A 211 -19.03 12.37 -8.76
CA SER A 211 -20.29 12.44 -9.54
C SER A 211 -20.09 12.39 -11.06
N ASN A 212 -18.88 12.64 -11.53
CA ASN A 212 -18.54 12.63 -12.95
C ASN A 212 -18.11 11.25 -13.47
N TYR A 213 -18.22 10.20 -12.64
CA TYR A 213 -17.99 8.80 -13.07
C TYR A 213 -19.30 8.11 -13.38
N THR A 214 -19.34 7.35 -14.47
CA THR A 214 -20.45 6.46 -14.80
C THR A 214 -20.31 5.17 -13.99
N LEU A 215 -21.26 4.93 -13.09
CA LEU A 215 -21.27 3.70 -12.29
C LEU A 215 -21.74 2.52 -13.13
N ARG A 216 -21.02 1.41 -13.07
CA ARG A 216 -21.34 0.14 -13.73
C ARG A 216 -21.12 -1.03 -12.78
N THR A 217 -21.78 -2.12 -13.05
CA THR A 217 -21.54 -3.42 -12.42
C THR A 217 -20.48 -4.22 -13.19
N MET A 218 -19.88 -5.22 -12.55
CA MET A 218 -18.97 -6.14 -13.24
C MET A 218 -19.67 -6.87 -14.39
N GLN A 219 -20.94 -7.22 -14.22
CA GLN A 219 -21.73 -7.93 -15.23
C GLN A 219 -21.95 -7.07 -16.49
N GLU A 220 -22.21 -5.77 -16.33
CA GLU A 220 -22.32 -4.83 -17.44
C GLU A 220 -21.02 -4.70 -18.24
N LEU A 221 -19.87 -4.73 -17.54
CA LEU A 221 -18.56 -4.72 -18.20
C LEU A 221 -18.27 -6.00 -18.99
N GLU A 222 -18.56 -7.14 -18.38
CA GLU A 222 -18.37 -8.44 -19.06
C GLU A 222 -19.23 -8.52 -20.35
N SER A 223 -20.43 -7.96 -20.33
CA SER A 223 -21.30 -7.93 -21.51
C SER A 223 -20.80 -7.00 -22.62
N MET A 224 -20.13 -5.88 -22.27
CA MET A 224 -19.58 -4.92 -23.25
C MET A 224 -18.28 -5.41 -23.92
N GLY A 225 -17.59 -6.38 -23.36
CA GLY A 225 -16.36 -6.95 -23.92
C GLY A 225 -16.60 -8.18 -24.81
N GLN A 226 -17.87 -8.54 -25.06
CA GLN A 226 -18.25 -9.69 -25.89
C GLN A 226 -18.77 -9.29 -27.29
N ASP A 227 -18.85 -8.00 -27.58
CA ASP A 227 -19.14 -7.40 -28.87
C ASP A 227 -17.84 -6.96 -29.60
#